data_30e3e40983e2a0e1b8324d32d94d430d
#
_entry.id   30e3e40983e2a0e1b8324d32d94d430d
#
_cell.length_a   1.000
_cell.length_b   1.000
_cell.length_c   1.000
_cell.angle_alpha   90.00
_cell.angle_beta   90.00
_cell.angle_gamma   90.00
#
_symmetry.space_group_name_H-M   'P 1'
#
loop_
_entity.id
_entity.type
_entity.pdbx_description
1 polymer ?
#
loop_
_entity_poly.entity_id
_entity_poly.type
_entity_poly.pdbx_seq_one_letter_code
_entity_poly.pdbx_strand_id
1 'polypeptide(L)'
;MGFTQLAGVQRRLLCIFTVMILVTGGTGLVGGHLLYRFRESEQVVNAIFRTKDSIDKTRQIFESYGDGASKFVDNINWIQADILDLPSLEKAMVGVSHIYHCAAALDADSFAQMKDINVTGTQYLVDLAIANKVEKFCYVSSIATLGNPISKKAICEDDFFNPDSLNTDYAISKYGGEMEVWRASQEGLSVVIVNPGIILGEGNYKSGSGQLFSKTNKNQPFYTGGSSGFVDVRDVAAIMQQLTISNIEGERFVLVAENLSFKKLLDTIARSLESKPPKFKIHKWLLYLVYATLKFPSVISLSNGLSRAQIKTFTSKTEYNNNKIKKQLAYEFIDVKTSIERIAADFKNVT
;
A
#
# COMPACT_ATOMS: atom_id res chain seq x y z
N MET A 1 -13.01 -53.80 -51.03
CA MET A 1 -11.93 -52.77 -51.06
C MET A 1 -12.39 -51.63 -50.20
N GLY A 2 -11.96 -51.61 -48.95
CA GLY A 2 -12.36 -50.59 -47.97
C GLY A 2 -11.19 -49.66 -47.73
N PHE A 3 -11.38 -48.37 -47.91
CA PHE A 3 -10.46 -47.32 -47.45
C PHE A 3 -10.96 -46.80 -46.12
N THR A 4 -10.25 -47.15 -45.05
CA THR A 4 -10.41 -46.60 -43.73
C THR A 4 -9.68 -45.25 -43.66
N GLN A 5 -10.41 -44.15 -43.58
CA GLN A 5 -9.90 -42.83 -43.28
C GLN A 5 -9.51 -42.74 -41.79
N LEU A 6 -8.24 -42.64 -41.51
CA LEU A 6 -7.69 -42.27 -40.21
C LEU A 6 -7.91 -40.77 -39.99
N ALA A 7 -8.89 -40.40 -39.21
CA ALA A 7 -9.10 -39.05 -38.70
C ALA A 7 -8.03 -38.78 -37.63
N GLY A 8 -6.99 -38.06 -38.03
CA GLY A 8 -5.98 -37.52 -37.08
C GLY A 8 -6.59 -36.46 -36.17
N VAL A 9 -6.84 -36.83 -34.93
CA VAL A 9 -7.17 -35.86 -33.87
C VAL A 9 -5.92 -35.10 -33.54
N GLN A 10 -5.75 -33.96 -34.18
CA GLN A 10 -4.77 -32.95 -33.78
C GLN A 10 -5.23 -32.41 -32.40
N ARG A 11 -4.71 -32.99 -31.31
CA ARG A 11 -4.73 -32.39 -29.99
C ARG A 11 -3.88 -31.11 -30.10
N ARG A 12 -4.53 -29.96 -30.30
CA ARG A 12 -3.96 -28.68 -29.97
C ARG A 12 -3.69 -28.72 -28.46
N LEU A 13 -2.45 -28.93 -28.07
CA LEU A 13 -1.94 -28.56 -26.76
C LEU A 13 -2.08 -27.03 -26.68
N LEU A 14 -3.22 -26.55 -26.19
CA LEU A 14 -3.30 -25.24 -25.59
C LEU A 14 -2.36 -25.30 -24.38
N CYS A 15 -1.12 -24.81 -24.53
CA CYS A 15 -0.35 -24.37 -23.38
C CYS A 15 -1.19 -23.27 -22.70
N ILE A 16 -2.00 -23.67 -21.74
CA ILE A 16 -2.59 -22.73 -20.80
C ILE A 16 -1.38 -22.20 -20.03
N PHE A 17 -0.85 -21.04 -20.46
CA PHE A 17 0.16 -20.34 -19.68
C PHE A 17 -0.53 -19.97 -18.37
N THR A 18 -0.24 -20.74 -17.34
CA THR A 18 -0.74 -20.45 -16.00
C THR A 18 -0.11 -19.12 -15.57
N VAL A 19 -0.92 -18.10 -15.39
CA VAL A 19 -0.45 -16.80 -14.90
C VAL A 19 0.22 -17.01 -13.56
N MET A 20 1.50 -16.64 -13.48
CA MET A 20 2.27 -16.69 -12.24
C MET A 20 2.43 -15.29 -11.69
N ILE A 21 1.93 -15.08 -10.51
CA ILE A 21 1.92 -13.79 -9.80
C ILE A 21 3.05 -13.76 -8.80
N LEU A 22 3.73 -12.61 -8.70
CA LEU A 22 4.64 -12.31 -7.59
C LEU A 22 4.11 -11.13 -6.79
N VAL A 23 3.95 -11.31 -5.48
CA VAL A 23 3.60 -10.25 -4.53
C VAL A 23 4.80 -9.96 -3.63
N THR A 24 5.34 -8.75 -3.73
CA THR A 24 6.31 -8.27 -2.75
C THR A 24 5.58 -7.56 -1.61
N GLY A 25 6.14 -7.61 -0.40
CA GLY A 25 5.45 -7.06 0.77
C GLY A 25 4.19 -7.81 1.16
N GLY A 26 4.08 -9.11 0.81
CA GLY A 26 2.94 -9.98 1.15
C GLY A 26 2.66 -10.09 2.65
N THR A 27 3.65 -9.84 3.49
CA THR A 27 3.53 -9.81 4.95
C THR A 27 3.15 -8.44 5.53
N GLY A 28 2.91 -7.43 4.66
CA GLY A 28 2.43 -6.11 5.02
C GLY A 28 0.92 -5.98 4.87
N LEU A 29 0.38 -4.81 5.27
CA LEU A 29 -1.07 -4.54 5.23
C LEU A 29 -1.66 -4.75 3.84
N VAL A 30 -1.18 -4.03 2.83
CA VAL A 30 -1.74 -4.09 1.46
C VAL A 30 -1.50 -5.46 0.83
N GLY A 31 -0.25 -5.96 0.91
CA GLY A 31 0.09 -7.26 0.32
C GLY A 31 -0.66 -8.43 0.93
N GLY A 32 -0.87 -8.44 2.26
CA GLY A 32 -1.65 -9.48 2.94
C GLY A 32 -3.11 -9.50 2.48
N HIS A 33 -3.78 -8.34 2.43
CA HIS A 33 -5.15 -8.25 1.93
C HIS A 33 -5.25 -8.58 0.43
N LEU A 34 -4.24 -8.23 -0.37
CA LEU A 34 -4.17 -8.62 -1.78
C LEU A 34 -4.01 -10.14 -1.93
N LEU A 35 -3.13 -10.77 -1.14
CA LEU A 35 -2.96 -12.23 -1.15
C LEU A 35 -4.26 -12.96 -0.79
N TYR A 36 -5.05 -12.43 0.14
CA TYR A 36 -6.35 -13.00 0.45
C TYR A 36 -7.32 -12.98 -0.74
N ARG A 37 -7.23 -12.01 -1.63
CA ARG A 37 -8.04 -11.97 -2.85
C ARG A 37 -7.73 -13.11 -3.82
N PHE A 38 -6.50 -13.63 -3.77
CA PHE A 38 -6.07 -14.76 -4.59
C PHE A 38 -6.28 -16.13 -3.94
N ARG A 39 -6.90 -16.20 -2.75
CA ARG A 39 -7.05 -17.43 -1.95
C ARG A 39 -7.68 -18.62 -2.69
N GLU A 40 -8.55 -18.35 -3.65
CA GLU A 40 -9.28 -19.34 -4.44
C GLU A 40 -8.92 -19.23 -5.93
N SER A 41 -7.83 -18.56 -6.25
CA SER A 41 -7.38 -18.39 -7.63
C SER A 41 -6.73 -19.68 -8.14
N GLU A 42 -6.98 -19.99 -9.44
CA GLU A 42 -6.24 -21.04 -10.14
C GLU A 42 -4.81 -20.62 -10.54
N GLN A 43 -4.45 -19.35 -10.30
CA GLN A 43 -3.16 -18.80 -10.60
C GLN A 43 -2.12 -19.25 -9.55
N VAL A 44 -0.88 -19.41 -9.97
CA VAL A 44 0.23 -19.64 -9.04
C VAL A 44 0.61 -18.32 -8.38
N VAL A 45 0.45 -18.23 -7.07
CA VAL A 45 0.73 -17.02 -6.30
C VAL A 45 1.99 -17.19 -5.47
N ASN A 46 3.05 -16.51 -5.90
CA ASN A 46 4.30 -16.39 -5.16
C ASN A 46 4.26 -15.14 -4.28
N ALA A 47 4.74 -15.25 -3.06
CA ALA A 47 4.95 -14.09 -2.18
C ALA A 47 6.32 -14.13 -1.54
N ILE A 48 7.05 -13.01 -1.53
CA ILE A 48 8.35 -12.96 -0.87
C ILE A 48 8.21 -12.55 0.60
N PHE A 49 9.05 -13.15 1.44
CA PHE A 49 9.19 -12.83 2.86
C PHE A 49 10.67 -12.77 3.26
N ARG A 50 11.01 -11.96 4.27
CA ARG A 50 12.38 -11.86 4.80
C ARG A 50 12.63 -12.83 5.95
N THR A 51 11.69 -12.92 6.88
CA THR A 51 11.75 -13.80 8.05
C THR A 51 10.48 -14.63 8.16
N LYS A 52 10.59 -15.89 8.55
CA LYS A 52 9.43 -16.80 8.65
C LYS A 52 8.33 -16.26 9.55
N ASP A 53 8.69 -15.68 10.69
CA ASP A 53 7.73 -15.09 11.64
C ASP A 53 6.89 -13.95 11.02
N SER A 54 7.36 -13.35 9.92
CA SER A 54 6.58 -12.32 9.23
C SER A 54 5.34 -12.88 8.52
N ILE A 55 5.31 -14.17 8.19
CA ILE A 55 4.15 -14.83 7.55
C ILE A 55 2.95 -14.87 8.51
N ASP A 56 3.20 -14.94 9.83
CA ASP A 56 2.13 -14.95 10.84
C ASP A 56 1.31 -13.63 10.81
N LYS A 57 1.91 -12.53 10.38
CA LYS A 57 1.16 -11.28 10.15
C LYS A 57 0.12 -11.44 9.04
N THR A 58 0.47 -12.16 7.98
CA THR A 58 -0.50 -12.47 6.89
C THR A 58 -1.58 -13.42 7.39
N ARG A 59 -1.24 -14.36 8.25
CA ARG A 59 -2.20 -15.27 8.88
C ARG A 59 -3.21 -14.50 9.72
N GLN A 60 -2.77 -13.52 10.53
CA GLN A 60 -3.64 -12.62 11.28
C GLN A 60 -4.56 -11.79 10.38
N ILE A 61 -4.03 -11.27 9.25
CA ILE A 61 -4.85 -10.56 8.27
C ILE A 61 -5.92 -11.49 7.68
N PHE A 62 -5.59 -12.74 7.36
CA PHE A 62 -6.56 -13.68 6.81
C PHE A 62 -7.65 -14.03 7.81
N GLU A 63 -7.31 -14.19 9.09
CA GLU A 63 -8.27 -14.42 10.18
C GLU A 63 -9.32 -13.31 10.29
N SER A 64 -8.97 -12.06 9.98
CA SER A 64 -9.93 -10.93 9.97
C SER A 64 -11.06 -11.07 8.93
N TYR A 65 -10.95 -12.01 8.01
CA TYR A 65 -12.00 -12.29 7.01
C TYR A 65 -12.99 -13.37 7.46
N GLY A 66 -12.74 -14.06 8.56
CA GLY A 66 -13.61 -15.06 9.15
C GLY A 66 -12.87 -16.30 9.63
N ASP A 67 -13.56 -17.11 10.44
CA ASP A 67 -13.01 -18.30 11.06
C ASP A 67 -12.44 -19.28 10.03
N GLY A 68 -11.22 -19.73 10.25
CA GLY A 68 -10.52 -20.67 9.39
C GLY A 68 -10.00 -20.11 8.07
N ALA A 69 -10.11 -18.82 7.84
CA ALA A 69 -9.55 -18.17 6.63
C ALA A 69 -8.01 -18.23 6.60
N SER A 70 -7.37 -18.32 7.77
CA SER A 70 -5.90 -18.45 7.89
C SER A 70 -5.32 -19.67 7.17
N LYS A 71 -6.11 -20.73 6.93
CA LYS A 71 -5.67 -21.92 6.16
C LYS A 71 -5.23 -21.60 4.74
N PHE A 72 -5.80 -20.56 4.14
CA PHE A 72 -5.44 -20.15 2.77
C PHE A 72 -4.03 -19.57 2.64
N VAL A 73 -3.37 -19.21 3.75
CA VAL A 73 -1.95 -18.80 3.77
C VAL A 73 -1.04 -19.92 3.26
N ASP A 74 -1.43 -21.17 3.50
CA ASP A 74 -0.67 -22.36 3.11
C ASP A 74 -0.78 -22.66 1.59
N ASN A 75 -1.71 -22.03 0.88
CA ASN A 75 -1.84 -22.09 -0.58
C ASN A 75 -0.88 -21.13 -1.30
N ILE A 76 -0.22 -20.24 -0.58
CA ILE A 76 0.71 -19.27 -1.15
C ILE A 76 2.10 -19.91 -1.21
N ASN A 77 2.75 -19.78 -2.38
CA ASN A 77 4.14 -20.20 -2.51
C ASN A 77 5.06 -19.12 -1.92
N TRP A 78 5.48 -19.33 -0.67
CA TRP A 78 6.34 -18.41 0.04
C TRP A 78 7.81 -18.59 -0.34
N ILE A 79 8.43 -17.53 -0.85
CA ILE A 79 9.84 -17.50 -1.27
C ILE A 79 10.62 -16.56 -0.35
N GLN A 80 11.68 -17.07 0.27
CA GLN A 80 12.54 -16.22 1.09
C GLN A 80 13.40 -15.35 0.19
N ALA A 81 13.17 -14.03 0.22
CA ALA A 81 13.92 -13.05 -0.56
C ALA A 81 13.86 -11.67 0.10
N ASP A 82 14.90 -10.86 -0.13
CA ASP A 82 14.93 -9.44 0.21
C ASP A 82 14.99 -8.61 -1.08
N ILE A 83 14.23 -7.52 -1.14
CA ILE A 83 14.20 -6.64 -2.33
C ILE A 83 15.54 -5.94 -2.58
N LEU A 84 16.45 -5.95 -1.62
CA LEU A 84 17.82 -5.45 -1.75
C LEU A 84 18.84 -6.56 -2.09
N ASP A 85 18.43 -7.82 -2.11
CA ASP A 85 19.27 -8.97 -2.46
C ASP A 85 18.92 -9.49 -3.86
N LEU A 86 19.67 -9.02 -4.86
CA LEU A 86 19.43 -9.32 -6.27
C LEU A 86 19.38 -10.83 -6.56
N PRO A 87 20.32 -11.68 -6.06
CA PRO A 87 20.27 -13.13 -6.29
C PRO A 87 19.00 -13.81 -5.75
N SER A 88 18.45 -13.34 -4.63
CA SER A 88 17.20 -13.89 -4.10
C SER A 88 15.98 -13.45 -4.90
N LEU A 89 15.99 -12.20 -5.40
CA LEU A 89 14.95 -11.69 -6.29
C LEU A 89 14.93 -12.43 -7.64
N GLU A 90 16.09 -12.68 -8.26
CA GLU A 90 16.19 -13.45 -9.51
C GLU A 90 15.52 -14.81 -9.39
N LYS A 91 15.72 -15.52 -8.26
CA LYS A 91 15.07 -16.80 -7.99
C LYS A 91 13.54 -16.66 -7.86
N ALA A 92 13.08 -15.57 -7.23
CA ALA A 92 11.65 -15.30 -7.05
C ALA A 92 10.96 -14.90 -8.36
N MET A 93 11.71 -14.41 -9.34
CA MET A 93 11.20 -13.91 -10.63
C MET A 93 11.01 -15.01 -11.70
N VAL A 94 11.47 -16.23 -11.46
CA VAL A 94 11.41 -17.31 -12.47
C VAL A 94 9.95 -17.62 -12.83
N GLY A 95 9.61 -17.43 -14.12
CA GLY A 95 8.29 -17.71 -14.66
C GLY A 95 7.19 -16.71 -14.29
N VAL A 96 7.53 -15.64 -13.59
CA VAL A 96 6.57 -14.61 -13.19
C VAL A 96 6.09 -13.80 -14.39
N SER A 97 4.75 -13.71 -14.56
CA SER A 97 4.11 -12.89 -15.59
C SER A 97 3.55 -11.57 -15.04
N HIS A 98 3.14 -11.55 -13.77
CA HIS A 98 2.51 -10.37 -13.15
C HIS A 98 3.13 -10.07 -11.79
N ILE A 99 3.44 -8.80 -11.53
CA ILE A 99 4.02 -8.36 -10.26
C ILE A 99 3.11 -7.35 -9.58
N TYR A 100 2.90 -7.55 -8.27
CA TYR A 100 2.30 -6.58 -7.37
C TYR A 100 3.37 -6.13 -6.36
N HIS A 101 3.88 -4.93 -6.55
CA HIS A 101 4.91 -4.39 -5.68
C HIS A 101 4.31 -3.58 -4.54
N CYS A 102 4.10 -4.25 -3.40
CA CYS A 102 3.57 -3.66 -2.16
C CYS A 102 4.66 -3.42 -1.10
N ALA A 103 5.88 -3.93 -1.32
CA ALA A 103 6.97 -3.74 -0.36
C ALA A 103 7.40 -2.27 -0.31
N ALA A 104 7.42 -1.70 0.89
CA ALA A 104 7.95 -0.36 1.15
C ALA A 104 8.27 -0.22 2.63
N ALA A 105 9.27 0.62 2.95
CA ALA A 105 9.50 1.12 4.30
C ALA A 105 8.61 2.35 4.53
N LEU A 106 7.76 2.30 5.56
CA LEU A 106 6.98 3.45 6.06
C LEU A 106 7.77 4.21 7.12
N ASP A 107 8.64 3.50 7.83
CA ASP A 107 9.53 3.96 8.88
C ASP A 107 10.86 3.21 8.76
N ALA A 108 11.96 3.87 9.04
CA ALA A 108 13.30 3.32 8.98
C ALA A 108 14.23 4.07 9.93
N ASP A 109 15.35 3.46 10.30
CA ASP A 109 16.34 4.05 11.21
C ASP A 109 17.00 5.30 10.61
N SER A 110 17.03 5.39 9.27
CA SER A 110 17.57 6.53 8.54
C SER A 110 16.88 6.75 7.20
N PHE A 111 17.00 7.97 6.66
CA PHE A 111 16.54 8.28 5.30
C PHE A 111 17.28 7.44 4.24
N ALA A 112 18.58 7.17 4.44
CA ALA A 112 19.36 6.34 3.54
C ALA A 112 18.75 4.92 3.42
N GLN A 113 18.48 4.28 4.55
CA GLN A 113 17.84 2.96 4.58
C GLN A 113 16.44 2.98 3.94
N MET A 114 15.64 4.02 4.19
CA MET A 114 14.34 4.18 3.55
C MET A 114 14.44 4.33 2.04
N LYS A 115 15.43 5.10 1.56
CA LYS A 115 15.74 5.27 0.14
C LYS A 115 16.19 3.95 -0.49
N ASP A 116 17.08 3.22 0.15
CA ASP A 116 17.53 1.93 -0.35
C ASP A 116 16.35 0.98 -0.56
N ILE A 117 15.47 0.85 0.43
CA ILE A 117 14.31 -0.03 0.33
C ILE A 117 13.32 0.46 -0.73
N ASN A 118 12.93 1.75 -0.69
CA ASN A 118 11.84 2.26 -1.52
C ASN A 118 12.27 2.63 -2.96
N VAL A 119 13.55 2.95 -3.17
CA VAL A 119 14.07 3.35 -4.51
C VAL A 119 14.91 2.22 -5.10
N THR A 120 16.02 1.84 -4.47
CA THR A 120 16.94 0.84 -5.01
C THR A 120 16.26 -0.54 -5.11
N GLY A 121 15.48 -0.94 -4.08
CA GLY A 121 14.71 -2.19 -4.13
C GLY A 121 13.65 -2.19 -5.25
N THR A 122 13.00 -1.06 -5.50
CA THR A 122 12.06 -0.91 -6.62
C THR A 122 12.81 -0.97 -7.95
N GLN A 123 13.96 -0.30 -8.08
CA GLN A 123 14.83 -0.34 -9.25
C GLN A 123 15.22 -1.78 -9.60
N TYR A 124 15.74 -2.56 -8.65
CA TYR A 124 16.10 -3.96 -8.89
C TYR A 124 14.91 -4.77 -9.39
N LEU A 125 13.74 -4.56 -8.80
CA LEU A 125 12.55 -5.32 -9.17
C LEU A 125 12.05 -4.97 -10.58
N VAL A 126 12.05 -3.69 -10.99
CA VAL A 126 11.64 -3.30 -12.36
C VAL A 126 12.67 -3.72 -13.41
N ASP A 127 13.97 -3.66 -13.10
CA ASP A 127 15.03 -4.13 -13.99
C ASP A 127 14.90 -5.64 -14.25
N LEU A 128 14.64 -6.42 -13.20
CA LEU A 128 14.36 -7.85 -13.33
C LEU A 128 13.04 -8.12 -14.07
N ALA A 129 12.02 -7.28 -13.86
CA ALA A 129 10.74 -7.40 -14.56
C ALA A 129 10.91 -7.21 -16.08
N ILE A 130 11.71 -6.23 -16.49
CA ILE A 130 12.05 -6.01 -17.92
C ILE A 130 12.84 -7.21 -18.47
N ALA A 131 13.90 -7.64 -17.77
CA ALA A 131 14.76 -8.75 -18.20
C ALA A 131 13.99 -10.07 -18.35
N ASN A 132 13.00 -10.33 -17.48
CA ASN A 132 12.16 -11.53 -17.50
C ASN A 132 10.90 -11.36 -18.36
N LYS A 133 10.70 -10.22 -19.04
CA LYS A 133 9.55 -9.93 -19.90
C LYS A 133 8.21 -10.07 -19.16
N VAL A 134 8.16 -9.54 -17.95
CA VAL A 134 6.93 -9.50 -17.15
C VAL A 134 5.84 -8.73 -17.92
N GLU A 135 4.65 -9.30 -17.97
CA GLU A 135 3.54 -8.75 -18.75
C GLU A 135 2.89 -7.53 -18.10
N LYS A 136 2.86 -7.51 -16.74
CA LYS A 136 2.23 -6.42 -15.99
C LYS A 136 2.87 -6.18 -14.64
N PHE A 137 3.10 -4.91 -14.33
CA PHE A 137 3.66 -4.46 -13.06
C PHE A 137 2.71 -3.46 -12.37
N CYS A 138 2.19 -3.82 -11.20
CA CYS A 138 1.34 -2.96 -10.39
C CYS A 138 2.13 -2.44 -9.17
N TYR A 139 2.27 -1.12 -9.06
CA TYR A 139 3.03 -0.47 -8.00
C TYR A 139 2.15 0.25 -6.99
N VAL A 140 2.37 -0.01 -5.71
CA VAL A 140 1.73 0.75 -4.62
C VAL A 140 2.60 1.96 -4.29
N SER A 141 2.25 3.12 -4.81
CA SER A 141 2.84 4.41 -4.45
C SER A 141 2.09 5.04 -3.25
N SER A 142 1.86 6.33 -3.25
CA SER A 142 1.16 7.07 -2.19
C SER A 142 0.64 8.40 -2.71
N ILE A 143 -0.42 8.95 -2.12
CA ILE A 143 -0.80 10.36 -2.32
C ILE A 143 0.31 11.34 -1.91
N ALA A 144 1.29 10.89 -1.12
CA ALA A 144 2.45 11.70 -0.73
C ALA A 144 3.41 12.03 -1.89
N THR A 145 3.30 11.31 -3.02
CA THR A 145 4.08 11.58 -4.26
C THR A 145 3.41 12.59 -5.18
N LEU A 146 2.22 13.06 -4.82
CA LEU A 146 1.50 14.07 -5.58
C LEU A 146 1.85 15.48 -5.08
N GLY A 147 1.84 16.45 -5.99
CA GLY A 147 2.15 17.83 -5.69
C GLY A 147 0.98 18.62 -5.11
N ASN A 148 1.17 19.94 -5.04
CA ASN A 148 0.08 20.84 -4.71
C ASN A 148 -0.83 21.04 -5.93
N PRO A 149 -2.14 21.22 -5.75
CA PRO A 149 -3.05 21.38 -6.87
C PRO A 149 -2.76 22.67 -7.65
N ILE A 150 -2.62 22.54 -8.95
CA ILE A 150 -2.36 23.69 -9.86
C ILE A 150 -3.51 24.70 -9.79
N SER A 151 -4.74 24.23 -9.61
CA SER A 151 -5.97 25.04 -9.70
C SER A 151 -6.63 25.38 -8.35
N LYS A 152 -5.95 25.21 -7.22
CA LYS A 152 -6.52 25.34 -5.85
C LYS A 152 -7.72 24.41 -5.57
N LYS A 153 -7.94 23.41 -6.41
CA LYS A 153 -8.92 22.33 -6.23
C LYS A 153 -8.28 21.15 -5.50
N ALA A 154 -9.03 20.06 -5.38
CA ALA A 154 -8.50 18.81 -4.83
C ALA A 154 -7.34 18.28 -5.70
N ILE A 155 -6.32 17.73 -5.07
CA ILE A 155 -5.15 17.11 -5.71
C ILE A 155 -5.61 15.91 -6.55
N CYS A 156 -5.08 15.80 -7.76
CA CYS A 156 -5.35 14.69 -8.68
C CYS A 156 -4.05 14.12 -9.28
N GLU A 157 -4.20 13.20 -10.20
CA GLU A 157 -3.08 12.49 -10.83
C GLU A 157 -2.17 13.41 -11.67
N ASP A 158 -2.67 14.56 -12.12
CA ASP A 158 -1.92 15.53 -12.94
C ASP A 158 -1.08 16.50 -12.10
N ASP A 159 -1.21 16.45 -10.77
CA ASP A 159 -0.45 17.32 -9.87
C ASP A 159 0.91 16.67 -9.54
N PHE A 160 1.97 17.18 -10.19
CA PHE A 160 3.32 16.62 -10.07
C PHE A 160 3.97 16.97 -8.73
N PHE A 161 4.80 16.04 -8.25
CA PHE A 161 5.62 16.23 -7.07
C PHE A 161 6.51 17.47 -7.19
N ASN A 162 6.51 18.29 -6.14
CA ASN A 162 7.39 19.45 -6.09
C ASN A 162 8.56 19.18 -5.13
N PRO A 163 9.80 18.98 -5.65
CA PRO A 163 10.97 18.70 -4.83
C PRO A 163 11.35 19.87 -3.93
N ASP A 164 11.04 21.11 -4.30
CA ASP A 164 11.36 22.31 -3.52
C ASP A 164 10.39 22.53 -2.35
N SER A 165 9.33 21.76 -2.27
CA SER A 165 8.40 21.76 -1.15
C SER A 165 9.01 21.13 0.08
N LEU A 166 8.47 21.48 1.25
CA LEU A 166 8.80 20.79 2.48
C LEU A 166 8.16 19.40 2.48
N ASN A 167 8.91 18.40 2.02
CA ASN A 167 8.49 17.01 1.90
C ASN A 167 9.03 16.15 3.06
N THR A 168 8.31 15.09 3.41
CA THR A 168 8.82 14.06 4.35
C THR A 168 9.79 13.12 3.64
N ASP A 169 10.70 12.49 4.40
CA ASP A 169 11.62 11.46 3.88
C ASP A 169 10.86 10.34 3.18
N TYR A 170 9.71 9.94 3.75
CA TYR A 170 8.79 8.99 3.14
C TYR A 170 8.28 9.46 1.77
N ALA A 171 7.80 10.69 1.65
CA ALA A 171 7.32 11.25 0.38
C ALA A 171 8.41 11.26 -0.69
N ILE A 172 9.63 11.68 -0.32
CA ILE A 172 10.80 11.71 -1.22
C ILE A 172 11.16 10.29 -1.67
N SER A 173 11.22 9.33 -0.75
CA SER A 173 11.58 7.95 -1.08
C SER A 173 10.51 7.25 -1.94
N LYS A 174 9.22 7.47 -1.66
CA LYS A 174 8.12 6.92 -2.49
C LYS A 174 8.10 7.54 -3.88
N TYR A 175 8.34 8.84 -3.98
CA TYR A 175 8.47 9.50 -5.28
C TYR A 175 9.64 8.93 -6.07
N GLY A 176 10.82 8.74 -5.44
CA GLY A 176 11.96 8.11 -6.09
C GLY A 176 11.63 6.71 -6.64
N GLY A 177 10.96 5.87 -5.85
CA GLY A 177 10.49 4.56 -6.33
C GLY A 177 9.46 4.65 -7.46
N GLU A 178 8.53 5.62 -7.40
CA GLU A 178 7.57 5.86 -8.49
C GLU A 178 8.29 6.28 -9.78
N MET A 179 9.38 7.05 -9.70
CA MET A 179 10.18 7.44 -10.87
C MET A 179 10.88 6.23 -11.51
N GLU A 180 11.34 5.25 -10.73
CA GLU A 180 11.89 4.00 -11.28
C GLU A 180 10.83 3.20 -12.05
N VAL A 181 9.60 3.18 -11.56
CA VAL A 181 8.48 2.53 -12.27
C VAL A 181 8.12 3.26 -13.55
N TRP A 182 8.13 4.61 -13.54
CA TRP A 182 7.93 5.41 -14.75
C TRP A 182 9.06 5.23 -15.77
N ARG A 183 10.32 5.13 -15.31
CA ARG A 183 11.45 4.79 -16.17
C ARG A 183 11.22 3.45 -16.87
N ALA A 184 10.89 2.42 -16.09
CA ALA A 184 10.62 1.08 -16.64
C ALA A 184 9.46 1.07 -17.65
N SER A 185 8.44 1.91 -17.44
CA SER A 185 7.34 2.09 -18.41
C SER A 185 7.84 2.64 -19.74
N GLN A 186 8.79 3.59 -19.73
CA GLN A 186 9.41 4.10 -20.96
C GLN A 186 10.31 3.08 -21.64
N GLU A 187 10.79 2.08 -20.91
CA GLU A 187 11.57 0.94 -21.42
C GLU A 187 10.71 -0.24 -21.88
N GLY A 188 9.36 -0.07 -21.88
CA GLY A 188 8.41 -1.03 -22.44
C GLY A 188 7.75 -1.97 -21.43
N LEU A 189 7.98 -1.81 -20.12
CA LEU A 189 7.23 -2.56 -19.10
C LEU A 189 5.81 -1.99 -18.98
N SER A 190 4.79 -2.84 -19.11
CA SER A 190 3.41 -2.41 -18.88
C SER A 190 3.18 -2.18 -17.38
N VAL A 191 2.99 -0.93 -16.98
CA VAL A 191 2.86 -0.54 -15.56
C VAL A 191 1.52 0.08 -15.26
N VAL A 192 1.03 -0.14 -14.03
CA VAL A 192 -0.04 0.63 -13.40
C VAL A 192 0.40 1.04 -12.00
N ILE A 193 0.09 2.26 -11.60
CA ILE A 193 0.49 2.82 -10.32
C ILE A 193 -0.75 3.21 -9.53
N VAL A 194 -0.82 2.83 -8.28
CA VAL A 194 -1.87 3.30 -7.37
C VAL A 194 -1.26 4.24 -6.33
N ASN A 195 -1.91 5.38 -6.09
CA ASN A 195 -1.53 6.39 -5.10
C ASN A 195 -2.61 6.41 -4.00
N PRO A 196 -2.58 5.45 -3.06
CA PRO A 196 -3.57 5.40 -2.00
C PRO A 196 -3.37 6.54 -1.00
N GLY A 197 -4.50 6.99 -0.43
CA GLY A 197 -4.54 7.79 0.77
C GLY A 197 -4.06 7.04 2.00
N ILE A 198 -4.41 7.52 3.19
CA ILE A 198 -4.16 6.76 4.42
C ILE A 198 -5.02 5.50 4.37
N ILE A 199 -4.35 4.35 4.28
CA ILE A 199 -5.01 3.05 4.12
C ILE A 199 -5.46 2.57 5.49
N LEU A 200 -6.75 2.26 5.62
CA LEU A 200 -7.36 1.67 6.80
C LEU A 200 -7.60 0.17 6.57
N GLY A 201 -7.17 -0.68 7.49
CA GLY A 201 -7.32 -2.14 7.37
C GLY A 201 -6.98 -2.89 8.65
N GLU A 202 -7.42 -4.13 8.71
CA GLU A 202 -7.23 -5.06 9.81
C GLU A 202 -5.81 -5.69 9.80
N GLY A 203 -5.40 -6.25 10.93
CA GLY A 203 -4.23 -7.13 11.05
C GLY A 203 -2.96 -6.51 11.60
N ASN A 204 -2.76 -5.20 11.55
CA ASN A 204 -1.59 -4.56 12.15
C ASN A 204 -1.93 -3.29 12.94
N TYR A 205 -2.07 -3.44 14.25
CA TYR A 205 -2.40 -2.35 15.15
C TYR A 205 -1.19 -1.71 15.86
N LYS A 206 0.02 -2.25 15.63
CA LYS A 206 1.26 -1.77 16.27
C LYS A 206 2.03 -0.77 15.41
N SER A 207 1.76 -0.70 14.11
CA SER A 207 2.44 0.21 13.19
C SER A 207 1.50 0.83 12.15
N GLY A 208 1.97 1.83 11.41
CA GLY A 208 1.21 2.49 10.36
C GLY A 208 -0.12 3.08 10.84
N SER A 209 -1.13 2.99 9.98
CA SER A 209 -2.49 3.51 10.27
C SER A 209 -3.23 2.74 11.37
N GLY A 210 -2.88 1.48 11.62
CA GLY A 210 -3.45 0.70 12.72
C GLY A 210 -3.18 1.30 14.10
N GLN A 211 -2.08 2.06 14.26
CA GLN A 211 -1.81 2.80 15.50
C GLN A 211 -2.90 3.84 15.83
N LEU A 212 -3.69 4.30 14.86
CA LEU A 212 -4.80 5.21 15.13
C LEU A 212 -5.82 4.55 16.06
N PHE A 213 -6.11 3.26 15.87
CA PHE A 213 -7.00 2.49 16.72
C PHE A 213 -6.38 2.27 18.10
N SER A 214 -5.15 1.78 18.19
CA SER A 214 -4.45 1.54 19.46
C SER A 214 -4.31 2.81 20.31
N LYS A 215 -3.97 3.94 19.69
CA LYS A 215 -3.82 5.22 20.40
C LYS A 215 -5.19 5.77 20.85
N THR A 216 -6.21 5.68 19.99
CA THR A 216 -7.56 6.12 20.32
C THR A 216 -8.15 5.30 21.47
N ASN A 217 -7.94 3.97 21.48
CA ASN A 217 -8.37 3.08 22.56
C ASN A 217 -7.73 3.45 23.91
N LYS A 218 -6.50 3.99 23.89
CA LYS A 218 -5.82 4.55 25.09
C LYS A 218 -6.34 5.93 25.51
N ASN A 219 -7.46 6.39 24.96
CA ASN A 219 -8.07 7.68 25.25
C ASN A 219 -7.13 8.87 25.04
N GLN A 220 -6.35 8.87 23.93
CA GLN A 220 -5.47 9.98 23.62
C GLN A 220 -6.29 11.29 23.47
N PRO A 221 -6.01 12.34 24.27
CA PRO A 221 -6.90 13.49 24.34
C PRO A 221 -6.70 14.53 23.23
N PHE A 222 -5.66 14.38 22.39
CA PHE A 222 -5.23 15.39 21.45
C PHE A 222 -5.51 15.01 19.99
N TYR A 223 -5.81 16.04 19.17
CA TYR A 223 -5.93 15.90 17.71
C TYR A 223 -5.30 17.09 16.98
N THR A 224 -4.95 16.93 15.71
CA THR A 224 -4.46 17.98 14.83
C THR A 224 -5.58 18.52 13.94
N GLY A 225 -5.44 19.77 13.47
CA GLY A 225 -6.48 20.45 12.68
C GLY A 225 -6.45 20.18 11.18
N GLY A 226 -5.62 19.23 10.71
CA GLY A 226 -5.49 18.89 9.29
C GLY A 226 -6.56 17.93 8.78
N SER A 227 -6.50 17.67 7.48
CA SER A 227 -7.30 16.65 6.76
C SER A 227 -6.44 15.88 5.78
N SER A 228 -6.90 14.70 5.40
CA SER A 228 -6.26 13.86 4.38
C SER A 228 -7.31 12.99 3.68
N GLY A 229 -6.88 12.27 2.65
CA GLY A 229 -7.65 11.22 2.01
C GLY A 229 -7.50 9.88 2.72
N PHE A 230 -8.58 9.13 2.84
CA PHE A 230 -8.62 7.80 3.45
C PHE A 230 -9.24 6.78 2.50
N VAL A 231 -8.79 5.53 2.60
CA VAL A 231 -9.27 4.43 1.76
C VAL A 231 -9.20 3.12 2.53
N ASP A 232 -10.15 2.23 2.27
CA ASP A 232 -10.13 0.86 2.77
C ASP A 232 -9.05 0.03 2.07
N VAL A 233 -8.33 -0.79 2.80
CA VAL A 233 -7.31 -1.70 2.24
C VAL A 233 -7.91 -2.70 1.25
N ARG A 234 -9.18 -3.11 1.46
CA ARG A 234 -9.89 -4.03 0.57
C ARG A 234 -10.16 -3.40 -0.78
N ASP A 235 -10.46 -2.08 -0.81
CA ASP A 235 -10.58 -1.33 -2.06
C ASP A 235 -9.25 -1.23 -2.80
N VAL A 236 -8.17 -0.91 -2.06
CA VAL A 236 -6.83 -0.87 -2.66
C VAL A 236 -6.48 -2.20 -3.31
N ALA A 237 -6.65 -3.31 -2.60
CA ALA A 237 -6.38 -4.65 -3.13
C ALA A 237 -7.28 -5.02 -4.32
N ALA A 238 -8.57 -4.66 -4.27
CA ALA A 238 -9.51 -4.91 -5.35
C ALA A 238 -9.16 -4.14 -6.62
N ILE A 239 -8.86 -2.85 -6.48
CA ILE A 239 -8.50 -1.97 -7.60
C ILE A 239 -7.17 -2.42 -8.22
N MET A 240 -6.17 -2.76 -7.40
CA MET A 240 -4.89 -3.30 -7.89
C MET A 240 -5.11 -4.54 -8.77
N GLN A 241 -5.93 -5.48 -8.31
CA GLN A 241 -6.23 -6.69 -9.07
C GLN A 241 -6.93 -6.34 -10.40
N GLN A 242 -7.96 -5.47 -10.38
CA GLN A 242 -8.69 -5.07 -11.58
C GLN A 242 -7.80 -4.34 -12.59
N LEU A 243 -6.94 -3.43 -12.13
CA LEU A 243 -6.00 -2.70 -12.99
C LEU A 243 -4.98 -3.64 -13.62
N THR A 244 -4.49 -4.62 -12.87
CA THR A 244 -3.47 -5.55 -13.37
C THR A 244 -3.99 -6.47 -14.46
N ILE A 245 -5.24 -6.93 -14.37
CA ILE A 245 -5.87 -7.76 -15.41
C ILE A 245 -6.46 -6.96 -16.57
N SER A 246 -6.46 -5.63 -16.49
CA SER A 246 -6.97 -4.75 -17.54
C SER A 246 -5.90 -4.42 -18.59
N ASN A 247 -6.35 -3.86 -19.72
CA ASN A 247 -5.48 -3.32 -20.75
C ASN A 247 -4.94 -1.91 -20.44
N ILE A 248 -5.20 -1.38 -19.24
CA ILE A 248 -4.73 -0.05 -18.82
C ILE A 248 -3.24 -0.13 -18.53
N GLU A 249 -2.44 0.75 -19.11
CA GLU A 249 -1.01 0.82 -18.92
C GLU A 249 -0.49 2.26 -18.93
N GLY A 250 0.67 2.49 -18.31
CA GLY A 250 1.29 3.82 -18.26
C GLY A 250 0.44 4.84 -17.49
N GLU A 251 -0.33 4.40 -16.51
CA GLU A 251 -1.29 5.25 -15.81
C GLU A 251 -1.14 5.16 -14.29
N ARG A 252 -1.42 6.28 -13.59
CA ARG A 252 -1.54 6.29 -12.13
C ARG A 252 -2.94 6.71 -11.69
N PHE A 253 -3.32 6.26 -10.48
CA PHE A 253 -4.67 6.44 -9.95
C PHE A 253 -4.66 6.80 -8.47
N VAL A 254 -5.33 7.90 -8.12
CA VAL A 254 -5.57 8.32 -6.73
C VAL A 254 -6.64 7.41 -6.12
N LEU A 255 -6.27 6.69 -5.07
CA LEU A 255 -7.20 5.83 -4.33
C LEU A 255 -7.55 6.48 -2.99
N VAL A 256 -8.58 7.29 -3.01
CA VAL A 256 -9.14 7.96 -1.84
C VAL A 256 -10.66 7.76 -1.85
N ALA A 257 -11.20 7.09 -0.84
CA ALA A 257 -12.65 6.93 -0.70
C ALA A 257 -13.29 8.24 -0.22
N GLU A 258 -12.75 8.83 0.86
CA GLU A 258 -13.24 10.07 1.45
C GLU A 258 -12.09 10.97 1.92
N ASN A 259 -12.32 12.28 1.82
CA ASN A 259 -11.48 13.31 2.42
C ASN A 259 -12.03 13.67 3.80
N LEU A 260 -11.30 13.38 4.87
CA LEU A 260 -11.76 13.63 6.24
C LEU A 260 -10.74 14.43 7.05
N SER A 261 -11.24 15.25 7.99
CA SER A 261 -10.38 15.82 9.02
C SER A 261 -9.92 14.73 10.00
N PHE A 262 -8.70 14.86 10.52
CA PHE A 262 -8.21 13.94 11.55
C PHE A 262 -9.13 13.90 12.78
N LYS A 263 -9.77 15.02 13.12
CA LYS A 263 -10.79 15.06 14.20
C LYS A 263 -11.95 14.14 13.91
N LYS A 264 -12.58 14.24 12.72
CA LYS A 264 -13.72 13.41 12.33
C LYS A 264 -13.36 11.93 12.32
N LEU A 265 -12.19 11.58 11.77
CA LEU A 265 -11.67 10.21 11.76
C LEU A 265 -11.54 9.66 13.19
N LEU A 266 -10.81 10.38 14.07
CA LEU A 266 -10.56 9.92 15.44
C LEU A 266 -11.84 9.85 16.27
N ASP A 267 -12.81 10.76 16.06
CA ASP A 267 -14.13 10.70 16.70
C ASP A 267 -14.92 9.46 16.27
N THR A 268 -14.81 9.07 14.99
CA THR A 268 -15.47 7.86 14.49
C THR A 268 -14.82 6.61 15.05
N ILE A 269 -13.49 6.54 15.07
CA ILE A 269 -12.75 5.43 15.69
C ILE A 269 -13.10 5.31 17.18
N ALA A 270 -13.11 6.43 17.91
CA ALA A 270 -13.42 6.44 19.34
C ALA A 270 -14.83 5.90 19.62
N ARG A 271 -15.82 6.30 18.82
CA ARG A 271 -17.19 5.78 18.94
C ARG A 271 -17.27 4.29 18.68
N SER A 272 -16.61 3.79 17.63
CA SER A 272 -16.61 2.36 17.28
C SER A 272 -15.87 1.50 18.32
N LEU A 273 -14.88 2.07 19.02
CA LEU A 273 -14.15 1.43 20.11
C LEU A 273 -14.78 1.65 21.50
N GLU A 274 -15.88 2.42 21.58
CA GLU A 274 -16.50 2.81 22.86
C GLU A 274 -15.54 3.54 23.80
N SER A 275 -14.56 4.24 23.22
CA SER A 275 -13.53 5.01 23.93
C SER A 275 -13.81 6.51 23.89
N LYS A 276 -13.05 7.28 24.68
CA LYS A 276 -13.24 8.74 24.75
C LYS A 276 -12.65 9.43 23.53
N PRO A 277 -13.42 10.24 22.78
CA PRO A 277 -12.91 10.98 21.65
C PRO A 277 -11.91 12.07 22.09
N PRO A 278 -10.92 12.43 21.25
CA PRO A 278 -9.98 13.50 21.55
C PRO A 278 -10.67 14.85 21.64
N LYS A 279 -10.35 15.62 22.69
CA LYS A 279 -11.03 16.90 23.00
C LYS A 279 -10.18 18.11 22.66
N PHE A 280 -8.86 18.02 22.76
CA PHE A 280 -7.97 19.16 22.69
C PHE A 280 -7.26 19.25 21.32
N LYS A 281 -7.49 20.37 20.63
CA LYS A 281 -6.80 20.66 19.39
C LYS A 281 -5.36 21.11 19.67
N ILE A 282 -4.39 20.43 19.10
CA ILE A 282 -2.99 20.90 19.11
C ILE A 282 -2.86 21.95 18.03
N HIS A 283 -2.46 23.17 18.41
CA HIS A 283 -2.18 24.25 17.49
C HIS A 283 -0.80 24.07 16.84
N LYS A 284 -0.66 24.51 15.60
CA LYS A 284 0.58 24.39 14.82
C LYS A 284 1.80 24.95 15.55
N TRP A 285 1.67 26.10 16.22
CA TRP A 285 2.77 26.74 16.97
C TRP A 285 3.29 25.86 18.11
N LEU A 286 2.38 25.11 18.80
CA LEU A 286 2.78 24.20 19.88
C LEU A 286 3.59 23.01 19.33
N LEU A 287 3.21 22.49 18.16
CA LEU A 287 4.00 21.44 17.50
C LEU A 287 5.40 21.93 17.10
N TYR A 288 5.54 23.19 16.67
CA TYR A 288 6.85 23.77 16.40
C TYR A 288 7.65 24.02 17.68
N LEU A 289 7.00 24.35 18.80
CA LEU A 289 7.69 24.46 20.09
C LEU A 289 8.24 23.08 20.53
N VAL A 290 7.41 22.03 20.46
CA VAL A 290 7.85 20.65 20.74
C VAL A 290 9.00 20.26 19.80
N TYR A 291 8.91 20.54 18.50
CA TYR A 291 9.98 20.30 17.55
C TYR A 291 11.29 21.01 17.94
N ALA A 292 11.21 22.27 18.39
CA ALA A 292 12.38 23.04 18.81
C ALA A 292 13.04 22.46 20.08
N THR A 293 12.24 22.01 21.05
CA THR A 293 12.76 21.41 22.30
C THR A 293 13.40 20.04 22.05
N LEU A 294 12.86 19.24 21.14
CA LEU A 294 13.43 17.93 20.79
C LEU A 294 14.77 18.01 20.06
N LYS A 295 15.14 19.18 19.53
CA LYS A 295 16.46 19.42 18.91
C LYS A 295 17.59 19.66 19.93
N PHE A 296 17.28 19.88 21.21
CA PHE A 296 18.29 20.00 22.25
C PHE A 296 18.70 18.60 22.74
N PRO A 297 19.98 18.19 22.56
CA PRO A 297 20.44 16.81 22.81
C PRO A 297 20.32 16.32 24.25
N SER A 298 20.00 17.21 25.18
CA SER A 298 20.06 16.95 26.62
C SER A 298 18.77 16.41 27.25
N VAL A 299 17.64 16.33 26.50
CA VAL A 299 16.35 16.12 27.17
C VAL A 299 15.63 14.80 26.83
N ILE A 300 15.70 14.28 25.61
CA ILE A 300 14.98 13.01 25.31
C ILE A 300 15.62 12.31 24.09
N SER A 301 16.09 11.07 24.29
CA SER A 301 16.42 10.10 23.24
C SER A 301 15.14 9.54 22.63
N LEU A 302 14.42 10.35 21.85
CA LEU A 302 13.32 9.88 20.98
C LEU A 302 13.91 9.76 19.57
N SER A 303 14.23 8.56 19.16
CA SER A 303 14.89 8.21 17.91
C SER A 303 14.13 8.60 16.63
N ASN A 304 12.86 9.01 16.71
CA ASN A 304 12.06 9.43 15.56
C ASN A 304 11.28 10.72 15.89
N GLY A 305 12.03 11.84 16.01
CA GLY A 305 11.48 13.14 16.32
C GLY A 305 10.53 13.68 15.24
N LEU A 306 9.52 14.44 15.67
CA LEU A 306 8.57 15.14 14.79
C LEU A 306 9.32 16.09 13.85
N SER A 307 9.22 15.91 12.51
CA SER A 307 9.83 16.79 11.53
C SER A 307 8.92 17.97 11.14
N ARG A 308 9.53 19.04 10.58
CA ARG A 308 8.73 20.17 10.04
C ARG A 308 7.76 19.73 8.95
N ALA A 309 8.16 18.78 8.12
CA ALA A 309 7.34 18.23 7.05
C ALA A 309 6.13 17.47 7.62
N GLN A 310 6.33 16.66 8.65
CA GLN A 310 5.25 15.97 9.35
C GLN A 310 4.29 16.97 10.03
N ILE A 311 4.79 18.05 10.65
CA ILE A 311 3.92 19.10 11.19
C ILE A 311 3.06 19.72 10.10
N LYS A 312 3.64 20.01 8.92
CA LYS A 312 2.89 20.50 7.76
C LYS A 312 1.79 19.49 7.37
N THR A 313 2.13 18.24 7.20
CA THR A 313 1.17 17.16 6.82
C THR A 313 0.01 17.05 7.81
N PHE A 314 0.28 17.02 9.12
CA PHE A 314 -0.75 16.86 10.13
C PHE A 314 -1.62 18.11 10.37
N THR A 315 -1.19 19.29 9.91
CA THR A 315 -1.91 20.55 10.13
C THR A 315 -2.53 21.15 8.87
N SER A 316 -2.11 20.70 7.67
CA SER A 316 -2.68 21.15 6.41
C SER A 316 -4.03 20.48 6.14
N LYS A 317 -4.92 21.24 5.51
CA LYS A 317 -6.18 20.71 4.98
C LYS A 317 -5.94 20.36 3.52
N THR A 318 -5.93 19.09 3.23
CA THR A 318 -5.68 18.58 1.87
C THR A 318 -6.86 17.71 1.45
N GLU A 319 -7.29 17.90 0.20
CA GLU A 319 -8.34 17.11 -0.44
C GLU A 319 -7.79 16.49 -1.73
N TYR A 320 -8.27 15.29 -2.05
CA TYR A 320 -7.86 14.51 -3.21
C TYR A 320 -9.07 14.16 -4.06
N ASN A 321 -8.85 14.11 -5.38
CA ASN A 321 -9.89 13.79 -6.35
C ASN A 321 -9.67 12.34 -6.86
N ASN A 322 -10.70 11.50 -6.75
CA ASN A 322 -10.70 10.10 -7.14
C ASN A 322 -11.51 9.82 -8.42
N ASN A 323 -11.90 10.87 -9.18
CA ASN A 323 -12.80 10.73 -10.31
C ASN A 323 -12.22 9.86 -11.43
N LYS A 324 -10.88 9.86 -11.61
CA LYS A 324 -10.23 9.07 -12.65
C LYS A 324 -10.48 7.58 -12.45
N ILE A 325 -10.19 7.04 -11.27
CA ILE A 325 -10.40 5.60 -11.00
C ILE A 325 -11.88 5.23 -11.00
N LYS A 326 -12.77 6.08 -10.46
CA LYS A 326 -14.21 5.84 -10.50
C LYS A 326 -14.74 5.72 -11.92
N LYS A 327 -14.30 6.59 -12.83
CA LYS A 327 -14.70 6.54 -14.24
C LYS A 327 -14.10 5.33 -14.96
N GLN A 328 -12.82 5.04 -14.69
CA GLN A 328 -12.09 4.00 -15.40
C GLN A 328 -12.59 2.59 -15.10
N LEU A 329 -12.94 2.31 -13.85
CA LEU A 329 -13.37 0.99 -13.40
C LEU A 329 -14.84 0.93 -12.98
N ALA A 330 -15.61 2.02 -13.09
CA ALA A 330 -16.94 2.16 -12.50
C ALA A 330 -16.96 1.74 -11.02
N TYR A 331 -15.89 2.10 -10.26
CA TYR A 331 -15.63 1.60 -8.93
C TYR A 331 -16.36 2.41 -7.86
N GLU A 332 -17.02 1.70 -6.95
CA GLU A 332 -17.62 2.28 -5.74
C GLU A 332 -16.78 1.89 -4.52
N PHE A 333 -16.27 2.91 -3.82
CA PHE A 333 -15.46 2.71 -2.64
C PHE A 333 -16.30 2.35 -1.42
N ILE A 334 -15.74 1.55 -0.53
CA ILE A 334 -16.30 1.29 0.80
C ILE A 334 -16.29 2.59 1.59
N ASP A 335 -17.42 2.92 2.22
CA ASP A 335 -17.53 4.08 3.12
C ASP A 335 -16.54 3.95 4.28
N VAL A 336 -15.80 5.04 4.57
CA VAL A 336 -14.74 5.05 5.60
C VAL A 336 -15.30 4.73 6.99
N LYS A 337 -16.54 5.12 7.29
CA LYS A 337 -17.18 4.77 8.55
C LYS A 337 -17.40 3.25 8.67
N THR A 338 -17.89 2.62 7.62
CA THR A 338 -18.05 1.15 7.52
C THR A 338 -16.72 0.44 7.71
N SER A 339 -15.65 0.94 7.07
CA SER A 339 -14.29 0.43 7.26
C SER A 339 -13.84 0.51 8.72
N ILE A 340 -14.04 1.66 9.35
CA ILE A 340 -13.68 1.88 10.76
C ILE A 340 -14.45 0.94 11.69
N GLU A 341 -15.75 0.77 11.49
CA GLU A 341 -16.59 -0.12 12.31
C GLU A 341 -16.10 -1.57 12.23
N ARG A 342 -15.77 -2.06 11.03
CA ARG A 342 -15.24 -3.39 10.81
C ARG A 342 -13.86 -3.56 11.47
N ILE A 343 -12.94 -2.61 11.27
CA ILE A 343 -11.59 -2.66 11.85
C ILE A 343 -11.64 -2.58 13.37
N ALA A 344 -12.56 -1.77 13.93
CA ALA A 344 -12.74 -1.67 15.37
C ALA A 344 -13.28 -2.98 15.99
N ALA A 345 -14.14 -3.70 15.27
CA ALA A 345 -14.61 -5.01 15.71
C ALA A 345 -13.45 -6.03 15.73
N ASP A 346 -12.65 -6.09 14.67
CA ASP A 346 -11.45 -6.94 14.63
C ASP A 346 -10.44 -6.56 15.74
N PHE A 347 -10.19 -5.27 15.95
CA PHE A 347 -9.30 -4.79 17.00
C PHE A 347 -9.73 -5.27 18.39
N LYS A 348 -11.04 -5.22 18.71
CA LYS A 348 -11.58 -5.70 20.00
C LYS A 348 -11.41 -7.21 20.19
N ASN A 349 -11.37 -7.98 19.10
CA ASN A 349 -11.21 -9.45 19.16
C ASN A 349 -9.75 -9.86 19.35
N VAL A 350 -8.77 -9.04 18.95
CA VAL A 350 -7.34 -9.39 19.00
C VAL A 350 -6.57 -8.69 20.10
N THR A 351 -7.19 -7.79 20.88
CA THR A 351 -6.59 -7.03 22.00
C THR A 351 -7.31 -7.25 23.31
#